data_bc3206df30b908a479ab88366f6af168
#
_entry.id   bc3206df30b908a479ab88366f6af168
#
_cell.length_a   1.000
_cell.length_b   1.000
_cell.length_c   1.000
_cell.angle_alpha   90.00
_cell.angle_beta   90.00
_cell.angle_gamma   90.00
#
_symmetry.space_group_name_H-M   'P 1'
#
loop_
_entity.id
_entity.type
_entity.pdbx_description
1 polymer ?
#
loop_
_entity_poly.entity_id
_entity_poly.type
_entity_poly.pdbx_seq_one_letter_code
_entity_poly.pdbx_strand_id
1 'polypeptide(L)'
;MKALCEVEERDDLILDLLTQLRDEGMFGGIHGAPDELLLHSGGPQSDLSQRSLLMGPARRRYIVRQPSIESSSAIGSPLRGEIDLQPHPAPMKIHVENWDDGWTSQEIIFGTDLADGLRQLSHHLPLAQGDAFQAGGLAGLLTYDMVQHTEPLRFQHPPDEDSILMILYLADRWIVHDRIESTIEIHSSIDNDGWV
;
A
#
# COMPACT_ATOMS: atom_id res chain seq x y z
N MET A 1 3.65 20.47 -1.74
CA MET A 1 3.25 21.36 -2.85
C MET A 1 1.91 20.90 -3.40
N LYS A 2 1.08 21.82 -3.90
CA LYS A 2 -0.19 21.51 -4.55
C LYS A 2 -0.32 22.35 -5.82
N ALA A 3 -0.65 21.73 -6.94
CA ALA A 3 -1.04 22.40 -8.17
C ALA A 3 -2.47 21.96 -8.54
N LEU A 4 -3.24 22.86 -9.13
CA LEU A 4 -4.61 22.62 -9.58
C LEU A 4 -4.71 23.02 -11.06
N CYS A 5 -5.23 22.11 -11.88
CA CYS A 5 -5.48 22.35 -13.30
C CYS A 5 -6.95 22.04 -13.62
N GLU A 6 -7.60 22.92 -14.38
CA GLU A 6 -8.88 22.61 -15.01
C GLU A 6 -8.62 21.78 -16.28
N VAL A 7 -9.43 20.76 -16.49
CA VAL A 7 -9.28 19.83 -17.63
C VAL A 7 -10.62 19.61 -18.31
N GLU A 8 -10.57 19.21 -19.58
CA GLU A 8 -11.79 18.77 -20.26
C GLU A 8 -12.30 17.47 -19.63
N GLU A 9 -13.61 17.37 -19.44
CA GLU A 9 -14.25 16.17 -18.89
C GLU A 9 -14.02 14.99 -19.84
N ARG A 10 -13.30 13.98 -19.36
CA ARG A 10 -13.03 12.71 -20.06
C ARG A 10 -12.99 11.58 -19.05
N ASP A 11 -13.74 10.54 -19.33
CA ASP A 11 -13.84 9.38 -18.41
C ASP A 11 -12.48 8.69 -18.19
N ASP A 12 -11.63 8.65 -19.23
CA ASP A 12 -10.35 7.92 -19.22
C ASP A 12 -9.13 8.81 -18.97
N LEU A 13 -9.33 10.07 -18.60
CA LEU A 13 -8.24 11.05 -18.46
C LEU A 13 -7.10 10.57 -17.56
N ILE A 14 -7.44 9.93 -16.41
CA ILE A 14 -6.43 9.43 -15.49
C ILE A 14 -5.64 8.24 -16.06
N LEU A 15 -6.27 7.43 -16.93
CA LEU A 15 -5.63 6.32 -17.61
C LEU A 15 -4.70 6.81 -18.73
N ASP A 16 -5.14 7.83 -19.47
CA ASP A 16 -4.30 8.51 -20.49
C ASP A 16 -3.07 9.13 -19.82
N LEU A 17 -3.27 9.82 -18.69
CA LEU A 17 -2.18 10.40 -17.89
C LEU A 17 -1.21 9.34 -17.38
N LEU A 18 -1.72 8.24 -16.81
CA LEU A 18 -0.89 7.12 -16.37
C LEU A 18 -0.04 6.55 -17.53
N THR A 19 -0.66 6.39 -18.70
CA THR A 19 0.03 5.88 -19.88
C THR A 19 1.15 6.83 -20.29
N GLN A 20 0.86 8.13 -20.36
CA GLN A 20 1.86 9.15 -20.69
C GLN A 20 3.02 9.16 -19.69
N LEU A 21 2.73 9.13 -18.39
CA LEU A 21 3.77 9.12 -17.33
C LEU A 21 4.65 7.86 -17.39
N ARG A 22 4.09 6.72 -17.82
CA ARG A 22 4.87 5.50 -18.08
C ARG A 22 5.76 5.63 -19.31
N ASP A 23 5.23 6.19 -20.39
CA ASP A 23 5.99 6.42 -21.62
C ASP A 23 7.14 7.42 -21.42
N GLU A 24 6.96 8.38 -20.52
CA GLU A 24 8.00 9.33 -20.10
C GLU A 24 8.99 8.72 -19.08
N GLY A 25 8.78 7.47 -18.68
CA GLY A 25 9.65 6.77 -17.72
C GLY A 25 9.50 7.21 -16.26
N MET A 26 8.45 7.96 -15.93
CA MET A 26 8.17 8.40 -14.56
C MET A 26 7.53 7.30 -13.72
N PHE A 27 6.81 6.37 -14.35
CA PHE A 27 6.13 5.23 -13.72
C PHE A 27 6.44 3.91 -14.44
N GLY A 28 6.12 2.81 -13.79
CA GLY A 28 5.87 1.53 -14.43
C GLY A 28 7.05 0.71 -14.85
N GLY A 29 8.18 0.83 -14.24
CA GLY A 29 9.20 -0.23 -14.31
C GLY A 29 9.90 -0.46 -15.66
N ILE A 30 9.58 0.25 -16.74
CA ILE A 30 10.27 0.09 -18.03
C ILE A 30 11.76 0.49 -17.91
N HIS A 31 12.07 1.34 -16.95
CA HIS A 31 13.43 1.82 -16.66
C HIS A 31 13.82 1.61 -15.19
N GLY A 32 13.24 0.60 -14.52
CA GLY A 32 13.50 0.37 -13.10
C GLY A 32 12.82 1.40 -12.18
N ALA A 33 11.77 2.07 -12.65
CA ALA A 33 10.99 2.94 -11.79
C ALA A 33 10.23 2.13 -10.71
N PRO A 34 10.07 2.67 -9.49
CA PRO A 34 9.29 2.02 -8.46
C PRO A 34 7.81 1.92 -8.82
N ASP A 35 7.08 1.13 -8.03
CA ASP A 35 5.67 0.83 -8.26
C ASP A 35 4.77 2.08 -8.15
N GLU A 36 3.69 2.08 -8.88
CA GLU A 36 2.58 3.03 -8.77
C GLU A 36 1.28 2.32 -8.39
N LEU A 37 0.31 3.08 -7.91
CA LEU A 37 -1.02 2.59 -7.59
C LEU A 37 -2.09 3.50 -8.21
N LEU A 38 -3.01 2.90 -8.97
CA LEU A 38 -4.19 3.57 -9.51
C LEU A 38 -5.46 3.07 -8.82
N LEU A 39 -6.20 3.99 -8.20
CA LEU A 39 -7.58 3.79 -7.77
C LEU A 39 -8.47 4.52 -8.76
N HIS A 40 -9.02 3.78 -9.71
CA HIS A 40 -9.85 4.34 -10.78
C HIS A 40 -11.33 4.25 -10.44
N SER A 41 -12.00 5.39 -10.41
CA SER A 41 -13.44 5.51 -10.27
C SER A 41 -14.08 5.57 -11.65
N GLY A 42 -14.30 4.40 -12.27
CA GLY A 42 -15.01 4.26 -13.53
C GLY A 42 -16.52 4.08 -13.35
N GLY A 43 -17.26 4.15 -14.46
CA GLY A 43 -18.70 3.91 -14.48
C GLY A 43 -19.58 5.17 -14.33
N PRO A 44 -20.88 5.00 -14.09
CA PRO A 44 -21.83 6.14 -13.98
C PRO A 44 -21.39 7.10 -12.88
N GLN A 45 -21.57 8.40 -13.12
CA GLN A 45 -21.30 9.43 -12.11
C GLN A 45 -22.20 9.21 -10.89
N SER A 46 -21.56 9.12 -9.72
CA SER A 46 -22.21 9.00 -8.43
C SER A 46 -21.30 9.59 -7.35
N ASP A 47 -21.81 9.84 -6.18
CA ASP A 47 -21.02 10.31 -5.03
C ASP A 47 -19.87 9.35 -4.67
N LEU A 48 -19.99 8.06 -5.04
CA LEU A 48 -18.98 7.02 -4.81
C LEU A 48 -17.95 6.91 -5.93
N SER A 49 -18.24 7.44 -7.13
CA SER A 49 -17.38 7.36 -8.31
C SER A 49 -16.88 8.74 -8.77
N GLN A 50 -16.73 9.65 -7.83
CA GLN A 50 -16.35 11.03 -8.13
C GLN A 50 -14.86 11.20 -8.43
N ARG A 51 -14.00 10.50 -7.70
CA ARG A 51 -12.56 10.75 -7.73
C ARG A 51 -11.75 9.53 -8.09
N SER A 52 -10.80 9.71 -8.99
CA SER A 52 -9.73 8.76 -9.26
C SER A 52 -8.42 9.25 -8.66
N LEU A 53 -7.58 8.33 -8.23
CA LEU A 53 -6.34 8.63 -7.53
C LEU A 53 -5.20 7.83 -8.17
N LEU A 54 -4.16 8.54 -8.61
CA LEU A 54 -2.91 7.95 -9.10
C LEU A 54 -1.80 8.33 -8.13
N MET A 55 -1.16 7.33 -7.51
CA MET A 55 -0.10 7.49 -6.51
C MET A 55 1.21 6.91 -7.03
N GLY A 56 2.30 7.55 -6.68
CA GLY A 56 3.65 7.08 -6.97
C GLY A 56 4.50 8.15 -7.69
N PRO A 57 5.70 7.76 -8.09
CA PRO A 57 6.32 6.45 -7.84
C PRO A 57 6.62 6.25 -6.36
N ALA A 58 6.19 5.11 -5.82
CA ALA A 58 6.39 4.80 -4.40
C ALA A 58 7.83 4.32 -4.17
N ARG A 59 8.58 5.01 -3.31
CA ARG A 59 9.97 4.67 -2.97
C ARG A 59 10.10 3.91 -1.65
N ARG A 60 9.01 3.71 -0.93
CA ARG A 60 8.94 2.93 0.30
C ARG A 60 7.68 2.10 0.31
N ARG A 61 7.82 0.84 0.72
CA ARG A 61 6.69 -0.06 0.92
C ARG A 61 6.85 -0.87 2.20
N TYR A 62 5.73 -1.36 2.68
CA TYR A 62 5.60 -2.17 3.88
C TYR A 62 4.94 -3.48 3.49
N ILE A 63 5.63 -4.60 3.70
CA ILE A 63 5.19 -5.92 3.25
C ILE A 63 5.05 -6.86 4.43
N VAL A 64 3.94 -7.57 4.50
CA VAL A 64 3.78 -8.77 5.34
C VAL A 64 3.78 -9.98 4.42
N ARG A 65 4.64 -10.93 4.71
CA ARG A 65 4.73 -12.20 4.01
C ARG A 65 4.28 -13.34 4.90
N GLN A 66 3.78 -14.41 4.29
CA GLN A 66 3.52 -15.65 4.99
C GLN A 66 4.84 -16.17 5.57
N PRO A 67 4.93 -16.40 6.91
CA PRO A 67 6.14 -16.94 7.51
C PRO A 67 6.40 -18.36 7.00
N SER A 68 7.69 -18.70 6.85
CA SER A 68 8.07 -20.07 6.55
C SER A 68 7.62 -21.05 7.65
N ILE A 69 7.31 -22.27 7.28
CA ILE A 69 6.87 -23.32 8.21
C ILE A 69 7.91 -23.56 9.32
N GLU A 70 9.19 -23.38 9.03
CA GLU A 70 10.28 -23.51 10.01
C GLU A 70 10.25 -22.42 11.08
N SER A 71 9.87 -21.21 10.74
CA SER A 71 9.69 -20.13 11.72
C SER A 71 8.36 -20.23 12.48
N SER A 72 7.39 -20.92 11.93
CA SER A 72 6.10 -21.21 12.55
C SER A 72 6.21 -22.30 13.63
N SER A 73 7.20 -23.18 13.57
CA SER A 73 7.42 -24.23 14.57
C SER A 73 7.86 -23.69 15.94
N ALA A 74 8.30 -22.44 16.02
CA ALA A 74 8.55 -21.75 17.29
C ALA A 74 7.27 -21.27 17.97
N ILE A 75 6.15 -21.20 17.26
CA ILE A 75 4.83 -20.89 17.77
C ILE A 75 4.04 -22.21 17.75
N GLY A 76 4.33 -23.08 18.75
CA GLY A 76 3.54 -24.25 19.11
C GLY A 76 2.71 -24.85 17.99
N SER A 77 3.34 -25.52 17.01
CA SER A 77 2.62 -26.45 16.15
C SER A 77 2.01 -27.50 17.07
N PRO A 78 0.69 -27.62 17.22
CA PRO A 78 0.14 -28.65 18.06
C PRO A 78 0.53 -29.99 17.48
N LEU A 79 1.48 -30.67 18.09
CA LEU A 79 1.64 -32.09 17.90
C LEU A 79 0.25 -32.71 18.06
N ARG A 80 -0.15 -33.47 17.05
CA ARG A 80 -1.41 -34.21 16.95
C ARG A 80 -1.91 -34.63 18.34
N GLY A 81 -2.87 -33.91 18.92
CA GLY A 81 -3.57 -34.33 20.11
C GLY A 81 -3.85 -33.29 21.19
N GLU A 82 -3.14 -32.14 21.25
CA GLU A 82 -3.47 -31.09 22.20
C GLU A 82 -4.19 -29.96 21.47
N ILE A 83 -5.46 -29.79 21.83
CA ILE A 83 -6.26 -28.62 21.45
C ILE A 83 -5.80 -27.50 22.37
N ASP A 84 -4.95 -26.61 21.89
CA ASP A 84 -4.73 -25.32 22.54
C ASP A 84 -6.05 -24.54 22.47
N LEU A 85 -6.71 -24.41 23.62
CA LEU A 85 -8.04 -23.84 23.75
C LEU A 85 -8.03 -22.28 23.66
N GLN A 86 -6.88 -21.66 23.54
CA GLN A 86 -6.76 -20.22 23.34
C GLN A 86 -5.90 -19.91 22.10
N PRO A 87 -6.49 -20.00 20.92
CA PRO A 87 -5.82 -19.58 19.71
C PRO A 87 -5.61 -18.06 19.76
N HIS A 88 -4.37 -17.63 19.78
CA HIS A 88 -4.02 -16.23 19.64
C HIS A 88 -3.88 -15.87 18.15
N PRO A 89 -4.19 -14.63 17.75
CA PRO A 89 -3.83 -14.16 16.42
C PRO A 89 -2.34 -14.36 16.17
N ALA A 90 -1.99 -14.65 14.91
CA ALA A 90 -0.58 -14.80 14.57
C ALA A 90 0.15 -13.45 14.71
N PRO A 91 1.37 -13.43 15.26
CA PRO A 91 2.17 -12.22 15.32
C PRO A 91 2.52 -11.76 13.90
N MET A 92 2.59 -10.44 13.71
CA MET A 92 2.82 -9.81 12.43
C MET A 92 4.26 -9.29 12.32
N LYS A 93 4.92 -9.57 11.19
CA LYS A 93 6.20 -9.00 10.81
C LYS A 93 6.02 -8.16 9.56
N ILE A 94 6.25 -6.86 9.67
CA ILE A 94 6.18 -5.92 8.56
C ILE A 94 7.60 -5.61 8.11
N HIS A 95 7.97 -6.02 6.91
CA HIS A 95 9.22 -5.67 6.29
C HIS A 95 9.12 -4.28 5.69
N VAL A 96 9.99 -3.37 6.09
CA VAL A 96 10.12 -2.03 5.50
C VAL A 96 11.14 -2.13 4.39
N GLU A 97 10.72 -1.85 3.18
CA GLU A 97 11.58 -1.90 2.00
C GLU A 97 11.64 -0.51 1.33
N ASN A 98 12.85 -0.09 0.97
CA ASN A 98 13.09 1.11 0.18
C ASN A 98 13.53 0.73 -1.23
N TRP A 99 13.18 1.59 -2.20
CA TRP A 99 13.61 1.47 -3.57
C TRP A 99 14.96 2.18 -3.79
N ASP A 100 15.94 1.42 -4.26
CA ASP A 100 17.24 1.92 -4.72
C ASP A 100 17.74 0.96 -5.83
N ASP A 101 17.35 1.21 -7.07
CA ASP A 101 17.49 0.29 -8.21
C ASP A 101 16.91 -1.12 -7.98
N GLY A 102 15.99 -1.23 -7.03
CA GLY A 102 15.33 -2.46 -6.59
C GLY A 102 14.87 -2.33 -5.15
N TRP A 103 13.94 -3.20 -4.75
CA TRP A 103 13.45 -3.21 -3.39
C TRP A 103 14.45 -3.87 -2.44
N THR A 104 14.89 -3.12 -1.43
CA THR A 104 15.81 -3.59 -0.39
C THR A 104 15.20 -3.47 0.98
N SER A 105 15.25 -4.56 1.77
CA SER A 105 14.77 -4.56 3.15
C SER A 105 15.70 -3.73 4.03
N GLN A 106 15.10 -2.83 4.83
CA GLN A 106 15.83 -1.95 5.74
C GLN A 106 15.66 -2.37 7.20
N GLU A 107 14.43 -2.67 7.60
CA GLU A 107 14.07 -3.01 8.96
C GLU A 107 12.83 -3.90 9.02
N ILE A 108 12.54 -4.45 10.20
CA ILE A 108 11.33 -5.22 10.46
C ILE A 108 10.61 -4.62 11.66
N ILE A 109 9.33 -4.28 11.46
CA ILE A 109 8.41 -3.85 12.51
C ILE A 109 7.65 -5.07 13.00
N PHE A 110 7.55 -5.25 14.32
CA PHE A 110 6.85 -6.37 14.93
C PHE A 110 5.54 -5.91 15.56
N GLY A 111 4.49 -6.69 15.38
CA GLY A 111 3.21 -6.55 16.06
C GLY A 111 2.76 -7.90 16.62
N THR A 112 2.04 -7.88 17.72
CA THR A 112 1.46 -9.09 18.33
C THR A 112 0.25 -9.60 17.56
N ASP A 113 -0.39 -8.70 16.82
CA ASP A 113 -1.53 -8.94 15.92
C ASP A 113 -1.58 -7.84 14.85
N LEU A 114 -2.61 -7.83 14.00
CA LEU A 114 -2.78 -6.82 12.95
C LEU A 114 -2.90 -5.40 13.53
N ALA A 115 -3.72 -5.22 14.57
CA ALA A 115 -3.98 -3.89 15.13
C ALA A 115 -2.72 -3.30 15.78
N ASP A 116 -1.96 -4.10 16.50
CA ASP A 116 -0.69 -3.69 17.07
C ASP A 116 0.36 -3.43 15.98
N GLY A 117 0.47 -4.29 14.99
CA GLY A 117 1.39 -4.09 13.86
C GLY A 117 1.11 -2.79 13.10
N LEU A 118 -0.15 -2.47 12.80
CA LEU A 118 -0.52 -1.21 12.16
C LEU A 118 -0.26 0.00 13.07
N ARG A 119 -0.43 -0.14 14.39
CA ARG A 119 -0.10 0.90 15.36
C ARG A 119 1.42 1.14 15.38
N GLN A 120 2.23 0.09 15.43
CA GLN A 120 3.69 0.21 15.34
C GLN A 120 4.10 0.84 14.02
N LEU A 121 3.52 0.41 12.90
CA LEU A 121 3.75 1.02 11.59
C LEU A 121 3.46 2.52 11.60
N SER A 122 2.41 2.97 12.26
CA SER A 122 2.05 4.39 12.31
C SER A 122 3.14 5.28 12.92
N HIS A 123 3.99 4.75 13.80
CA HIS A 123 5.14 5.46 14.37
C HIS A 123 6.31 5.62 13.39
N HIS A 124 6.34 4.83 12.32
CA HIS A 124 7.35 4.89 11.26
C HIS A 124 6.92 5.75 10.07
N LEU A 125 5.67 6.24 10.08
CA LEU A 125 5.19 7.13 9.04
C LEU A 125 5.64 8.57 9.31
N PRO A 126 5.93 9.36 8.28
CA PRO A 126 6.16 10.78 8.46
C PRO A 126 4.94 11.42 9.11
N LEU A 127 5.17 12.26 10.11
CA LEU A 127 4.09 12.99 10.76
C LEU A 127 3.39 13.88 9.74
N ALA A 128 2.07 13.79 9.71
CA ALA A 128 1.24 14.68 8.91
C ALA A 128 1.45 16.13 9.36
N GLN A 129 1.99 16.96 8.47
CA GLN A 129 2.04 18.40 8.65
C GLN A 129 1.02 19.04 7.72
N GLY A 130 -0.01 19.66 8.29
CA GLY A 130 -1.08 20.29 7.52
C GLY A 130 -2.30 19.41 7.30
N ASP A 131 -3.06 19.66 6.22
CA ASP A 131 -4.21 18.84 5.84
C ASP A 131 -3.79 17.38 5.63
N ALA A 132 -4.61 16.45 6.11
CA ALA A 132 -4.34 15.01 6.04
C ALA A 132 -4.02 14.55 4.60
N PHE A 133 -4.59 15.19 3.59
CA PHE A 133 -4.31 14.95 2.17
C PHE A 133 -2.93 15.45 1.71
N GLN A 134 -2.31 16.41 2.40
CA GLN A 134 -1.01 16.97 2.02
C GLN A 134 0.17 16.20 2.62
N ALA A 135 -0.10 15.30 3.53
CA ALA A 135 0.93 14.60 4.30
C ALA A 135 1.38 13.28 3.69
N GLY A 136 0.78 12.86 2.58
CA GLY A 136 0.95 11.52 2.06
C GLY A 136 0.07 10.51 2.82
N GLY A 137 0.07 9.27 2.35
CA GLY A 137 -0.73 8.21 2.92
C GLY A 137 -0.20 6.83 2.57
N LEU A 138 -0.79 5.83 3.20
CA LEU A 138 -0.58 4.44 2.84
C LEU A 138 -1.68 3.98 1.89
N ALA A 139 -1.27 3.37 0.81
CA ALA A 139 -2.18 2.75 -0.13
C ALA A 139 -1.64 1.40 -0.60
N GLY A 140 -2.52 0.44 -0.81
CA GLY A 140 -2.11 -0.90 -1.21
C GLY A 140 -3.23 -1.91 -1.05
N LEU A 141 -2.86 -3.14 -0.79
CA LEU A 141 -3.80 -4.24 -0.64
C LEU A 141 -3.47 -5.11 0.56
N LEU A 142 -4.51 -5.72 1.09
CA LEU A 142 -4.45 -6.79 2.06
C LEU A 142 -5.16 -8.00 1.44
N THR A 143 -4.53 -9.16 1.49
CA THR A 143 -5.19 -10.40 1.07
C THR A 143 -6.15 -10.90 2.14
N TYR A 144 -7.05 -11.79 1.77
CA TYR A 144 -7.95 -12.41 2.74
C TYR A 144 -7.18 -13.15 3.85
N ASP A 145 -6.03 -13.71 3.54
CA ASP A 145 -5.22 -14.50 4.48
C ASP A 145 -4.61 -13.65 5.61
N MET A 146 -4.66 -12.31 5.50
CA MET A 146 -4.36 -11.42 6.64
C MET A 146 -5.26 -11.65 7.86
N VAL A 147 -6.41 -12.29 7.68
CA VAL A 147 -7.33 -12.64 8.77
C VAL A 147 -6.67 -13.46 9.88
N GLN A 148 -5.60 -14.22 9.57
CA GLN A 148 -4.82 -14.96 10.59
C GLN A 148 -4.17 -14.06 11.65
N HIS A 149 -3.97 -12.77 11.34
CA HIS A 149 -3.43 -11.78 12.27
C HIS A 149 -4.51 -11.02 13.05
N THR A 150 -5.79 -11.28 12.78
CA THR A 150 -6.93 -10.69 13.49
C THR A 150 -7.70 -11.70 14.31
N GLU A 151 -7.78 -12.93 13.81
CA GLU A 151 -8.59 -13.98 14.40
C GLU A 151 -7.82 -15.30 14.46
N PRO A 152 -8.12 -16.12 15.46
CA PRO A 152 -7.51 -17.43 15.63
C PRO A 152 -8.09 -18.44 14.65
N LEU A 153 -7.74 -18.35 13.38
CA LEU A 153 -8.23 -19.24 12.35
C LEU A 153 -7.26 -20.38 12.08
N ARG A 154 -7.82 -21.55 11.77
CA ARG A 154 -7.07 -22.68 11.22
C ARG A 154 -7.33 -22.74 9.72
N PHE A 155 -6.30 -22.53 8.95
CA PHE A 155 -6.38 -22.77 7.51
C PHE A 155 -6.34 -24.27 7.24
N GLN A 156 -7.28 -24.75 6.43
CA GLN A 156 -7.19 -26.11 5.86
C GLN A 156 -6.09 -26.17 4.78
N HIS A 157 -5.92 -25.07 4.09
CA HIS A 157 -4.90 -24.86 3.08
C HIS A 157 -4.22 -23.52 3.39
N PRO A 158 -3.09 -23.54 4.13
CA PRO A 158 -2.37 -22.31 4.43
C PRO A 158 -1.85 -21.69 3.12
N PRO A 159 -1.70 -20.35 3.07
CA PRO A 159 -1.04 -19.68 1.95
C PRO A 159 0.35 -20.26 1.68
N ASP A 160 0.78 -20.18 0.44
CA ASP A 160 2.13 -20.60 0.07
C ASP A 160 3.17 -19.78 0.87
N GLU A 161 4.26 -20.45 1.21
CA GLU A 161 5.38 -19.82 1.89
C GLU A 161 5.87 -18.59 1.11
N ASP A 162 6.23 -17.52 1.81
CA ASP A 162 6.63 -16.23 1.24
C ASP A 162 5.56 -15.50 0.40
N SER A 163 4.33 -16.01 0.31
CA SER A 163 3.26 -15.26 -0.35
C SER A 163 3.03 -13.91 0.36
N ILE A 164 2.75 -12.89 -0.45
CA ILE A 164 2.47 -11.55 0.08
C ILE A 164 1.06 -11.53 0.66
N LEU A 165 0.96 -11.25 1.97
CA LEU A 165 -0.30 -11.10 2.69
C LEU A 165 -0.78 -9.65 2.71
N MET A 166 0.14 -8.71 2.82
CA MET A 166 -0.13 -7.27 2.77
C MET A 166 1.00 -6.58 2.02
N ILE A 167 0.65 -5.61 1.21
CA ILE A 167 1.58 -4.65 0.64
C ILE A 167 0.97 -3.26 0.71
N LEU A 168 1.65 -2.34 1.38
CA LEU A 168 1.28 -0.94 1.50
C LEU A 168 2.43 -0.08 0.99
N TYR A 169 2.11 0.83 0.09
CA TYR A 169 3.05 1.81 -0.44
C TYR A 169 2.88 3.13 0.30
N LEU A 170 3.98 3.77 0.66
CA LEU A 170 3.97 5.13 1.14
C LEU A 170 3.86 6.08 -0.06
N ALA A 171 2.70 6.68 -0.23
CA ALA A 171 2.46 7.69 -1.24
C ALA A 171 2.90 9.06 -0.72
N ASP A 172 4.00 9.57 -1.25
CA ASP A 172 4.50 10.92 -1.00
C ASP A 172 4.12 11.89 -2.13
N ARG A 173 3.59 11.37 -3.22
CA ARG A 173 3.09 12.07 -4.40
C ARG A 173 1.84 11.41 -4.90
N TRP A 174 0.86 12.22 -5.30
CA TRP A 174 -0.37 11.71 -5.89
C TRP A 174 -1.06 12.75 -6.75
N ILE A 175 -1.84 12.24 -7.68
CA ILE A 175 -2.69 13.00 -8.58
C ILE A 175 -4.13 12.61 -8.30
N VAL A 176 -4.97 13.59 -8.06
CA VAL A 176 -6.42 13.41 -7.88
C VAL A 176 -7.13 13.97 -9.10
N HIS A 177 -7.90 13.15 -9.79
CA HIS A 177 -8.83 13.59 -10.82
C HIS A 177 -10.24 13.62 -10.23
N ASP A 178 -10.82 14.81 -10.10
CA ASP A 178 -12.21 15.01 -9.73
C ASP A 178 -13.04 15.14 -11.00
N ARG A 179 -13.89 14.15 -11.26
CA ARG A 179 -14.70 14.06 -12.49
C ARG A 179 -15.88 15.04 -12.49
N ILE A 180 -16.37 15.42 -11.31
CA ILE A 180 -17.51 16.35 -11.20
C ILE A 180 -17.02 17.79 -11.41
N GLU A 181 -15.91 18.13 -10.76
CA GLU A 181 -15.33 19.47 -10.86
C GLU A 181 -14.46 19.64 -12.11
N SER A 182 -14.24 18.56 -12.89
CA SER A 182 -13.34 18.55 -14.07
C SER A 182 -11.97 19.13 -13.75
N THR A 183 -11.38 18.66 -12.67
CA THR A 183 -10.08 19.15 -12.18
C THR A 183 -9.09 18.03 -11.95
N ILE A 184 -7.81 18.35 -12.14
CA ILE A 184 -6.68 17.54 -11.68
C ILE A 184 -5.96 18.32 -10.58
N GLU A 185 -5.78 17.68 -9.43
CA GLU A 185 -4.92 18.15 -8.34
C GLU A 185 -3.66 17.31 -8.26
N ILE A 186 -2.50 17.95 -8.27
CA ILE A 186 -1.21 17.30 -8.08
C ILE A 186 -0.69 17.65 -6.69
N HIS A 187 -0.37 16.64 -5.92
CA HIS A 187 0.14 16.78 -4.56
C HIS A 187 1.51 16.14 -4.44
N SER A 188 2.42 16.81 -3.72
CA SER A 188 3.70 16.27 -3.30
C SER A 188 3.99 16.68 -1.87
N SER A 189 4.38 15.73 -1.04
CA SER A 189 4.88 15.98 0.32
C SER A 189 6.39 16.28 0.33
N ILE A 190 7.07 16.12 -0.81
CA ILE A 190 8.49 16.36 -0.99
C ILE A 190 8.68 17.69 -1.70
N ASP A 191 9.47 18.58 -1.11
CA ASP A 191 9.87 19.83 -1.74
C ASP A 191 10.96 19.58 -2.79
N ASN A 192 10.86 20.24 -3.95
CA ASN A 192 11.89 20.32 -5.01
C ASN A 192 12.14 19.08 -5.85
N ASP A 193 11.11 18.41 -6.31
CA ASP A 193 11.29 17.13 -6.95
C ASP A 193 11.08 17.11 -8.47
N GLY A 194 10.92 18.25 -9.10
CA GLY A 194 10.74 18.32 -10.56
C GLY A 194 9.43 17.72 -11.07
N TRP A 195 8.48 17.48 -10.18
CA TRP A 195 7.16 16.92 -10.47
C TRP A 195 6.12 17.97 -10.86
N VAL A 196 6.52 19.25 -10.87
CA VAL A 196 5.69 20.40 -11.29
C VAL A 196 6.48 21.30 -12.21
#